data_5edbfb4bdac85168e075b16593907729
#
_entry.id   5edbfb4bdac85168e075b16593907729
#
_cell.length_a   1.000
_cell.length_b   1.000
_cell.length_c   1.000
_cell.angle_alpha   90.00
_cell.angle_beta   90.00
_cell.angle_gamma   90.00
#
_symmetry.space_group_name_H-M   'P 1'
#
loop_
_entity.id
_entity.type
_entity.pdbx_description
1 polymer ?
#
loop_
_entity_poly.entity_id
_entity_poly.type
_entity_poly.pdbx_seq_one_letter_code
_entity_poly.pdbx_strand_id
1 'polypeptide(L)'
;MVPLYNTPLEFLEELLDSVQNQTYQNWELCCVDAGRDAAVGQKVQDRAKADPRIRYQKLEKNELIPGNTNHGIEMATGDYIALLDHDDILHPCALWYTAKAIAEQGADFIYTDEATFEGSVDNVVLYHFKPDFMLDNLRSNNYICHLTTFSRALMERSGGGERMEYNGSQDYDLFLRLTEQAAKIVHIPHALYYWRSSPGSTAADISAKTYCINAGIAALKAHYARCGVAVDEVSLIPGTPGYYKTDYTIAHPGRVSILIPTCDHIKDLELCVESIYDRTTYPDFELILIENNSKQPETFRAYERMEKEHPDNLHVVTWQGKGFNYSALNNFGETFATGEYLLLLNNDTEVITPNWLEEMVMYAQQKRVGCVGAKLLYPDDTVQHAGVGFGIGGVAGHLHKYFPATSDGYMGRLNYVQDVYGDTAACLLIRRAVYNEVHGLDESYAVAFNDVDFCVRVREAGYTNVFTPFAQLYHYESKSRGMEDNPEKQKRFQGEVLRFQARWGDLLAKGDPCTNPNFDIRREDFSLKILPLE
;
A
#
# COMPACT_ATOMS: atom_id res chain seq x y z
N MET A 1 -3.59 28.08 -1.34
CA MET A 1 -3.40 28.58 -2.71
C MET A 1 -4.49 27.97 -3.58
N VAL A 2 -5.17 28.79 -4.43
CA VAL A 2 -6.30 28.36 -5.26
C VAL A 2 -6.16 28.92 -6.68
N PRO A 3 -5.98 28.07 -7.70
CA PRO A 3 -6.06 28.48 -9.09
C PRO A 3 -7.55 28.55 -9.53
N LEU A 4 -8.00 29.69 -10.02
CA LEU A 4 -9.36 29.92 -10.49
C LEU A 4 -9.40 29.88 -12.02
N TYR A 5 -10.22 29.02 -12.59
CA TYR A 5 -10.45 28.98 -14.03
C TYR A 5 -11.87 28.56 -14.37
N ASN A 6 -12.66 29.52 -14.88
CA ASN A 6 -14.07 29.34 -15.18
C ASN A 6 -14.89 28.80 -13.97
N THR A 7 -14.52 29.21 -12.78
CA THR A 7 -15.12 28.76 -11.52
C THR A 7 -16.59 29.21 -11.44
N PRO A 8 -17.55 28.32 -11.19
CA PRO A 8 -18.92 28.71 -10.90
C PRO A 8 -18.98 29.60 -9.65
N LEU A 9 -19.73 30.68 -9.69
CA LEU A 9 -19.79 31.63 -8.57
C LEU A 9 -20.31 31.01 -7.28
N GLU A 10 -21.21 30.04 -7.37
CA GLU A 10 -21.72 29.28 -6.23
C GLU A 10 -20.60 28.51 -5.53
N PHE A 11 -19.78 27.76 -6.29
CA PHE A 11 -18.64 27.02 -5.74
C PHE A 11 -17.57 27.93 -5.14
N LEU A 12 -17.30 29.06 -5.82
CA LEU A 12 -16.39 30.07 -5.30
C LEU A 12 -16.87 30.64 -3.95
N GLU A 13 -18.15 30.89 -3.77
CA GLU A 13 -18.69 31.37 -2.50
C GLU A 13 -18.51 30.37 -1.38
N GLU A 14 -18.86 29.10 -1.63
CA GLU A 14 -18.71 28.02 -0.65
C GLU A 14 -17.23 27.80 -0.27
N LEU A 15 -16.31 27.85 -1.26
CA LEU A 15 -14.88 27.79 -1.02
C LEU A 15 -14.41 28.93 -0.11
N LEU A 16 -14.73 30.19 -0.47
CA LEU A 16 -14.32 31.37 0.29
C LEU A 16 -14.86 31.31 1.73
N ASP A 17 -16.12 30.92 1.90
CA ASP A 17 -16.74 30.75 3.20
C ASP A 17 -16.03 29.66 4.01
N SER A 18 -15.68 28.54 3.40
CA SER A 18 -14.98 27.44 4.08
C SER A 18 -13.60 27.84 4.62
N VAL A 19 -12.87 28.68 3.87
CA VAL A 19 -11.55 29.18 4.30
C VAL A 19 -11.71 30.27 5.36
N GLN A 20 -12.65 31.21 5.21
CA GLN A 20 -12.88 32.26 6.20
C GLN A 20 -13.36 31.72 7.56
N ASN A 21 -14.08 30.59 7.54
CA ASN A 21 -14.58 29.90 8.74
C ASN A 21 -13.58 28.94 9.38
N GLN A 22 -12.32 28.89 8.93
CA GLN A 22 -11.31 28.06 9.57
C GLN A 22 -11.07 28.47 11.02
N THR A 23 -10.98 27.49 11.92
CA THR A 23 -10.74 27.73 13.36
C THR A 23 -9.33 28.22 13.64
N TYR A 24 -8.35 27.86 12.83
CA TYR A 24 -6.99 28.43 12.84
C TYR A 24 -6.98 29.73 12.04
N GLN A 25 -6.48 30.82 12.63
CA GLN A 25 -6.64 32.15 12.05
C GLN A 25 -5.40 32.69 11.33
N ASN A 26 -4.22 32.08 11.49
CA ASN A 26 -2.97 32.53 10.87
C ASN A 26 -2.79 31.90 9.49
N TRP A 27 -3.58 32.33 8.53
CA TRP A 27 -3.57 31.89 7.13
C TRP A 27 -3.68 33.08 6.16
N GLU A 28 -3.24 32.88 4.95
CA GLU A 28 -3.55 33.72 3.80
C GLU A 28 -4.13 32.85 2.69
N LEU A 29 -5.08 33.40 1.93
CA LEU A 29 -5.69 32.76 0.77
C LEU A 29 -5.22 33.46 -0.50
N CYS A 30 -4.38 32.79 -1.29
CA CYS A 30 -3.88 33.29 -2.55
C CYS A 30 -4.72 32.76 -3.72
N CYS A 31 -5.57 33.61 -4.29
CA CYS A 31 -6.43 33.32 -5.44
C CYS A 31 -5.80 33.83 -6.73
N VAL A 32 -5.51 32.95 -7.66
CA VAL A 32 -4.97 33.26 -8.99
C VAL A 32 -6.03 32.98 -10.06
N ASP A 33 -6.51 34.01 -10.73
CA ASP A 33 -7.61 33.94 -11.68
C ASP A 33 -7.13 34.04 -13.13
N ALA A 34 -7.22 32.91 -13.84
CA ALA A 34 -6.97 32.80 -15.26
C ALA A 34 -8.27 32.70 -16.12
N GLY A 35 -9.45 32.80 -15.49
CA GLY A 35 -10.75 32.69 -16.12
C GLY A 35 -11.11 33.94 -16.94
N ARG A 36 -12.23 33.85 -17.66
CA ARG A 36 -12.74 34.98 -18.50
C ARG A 36 -13.88 35.74 -17.82
N ASP A 37 -14.52 35.15 -16.81
CA ASP A 37 -15.65 35.77 -16.13
C ASP A 37 -15.16 36.83 -15.12
N ALA A 38 -15.45 38.08 -15.39
CA ALA A 38 -15.08 39.18 -14.50
C ALA A 38 -15.77 39.11 -13.13
N ALA A 39 -16.94 38.46 -13.04
CA ALA A 39 -17.68 38.32 -11.79
C ALA A 39 -16.91 37.49 -10.75
N VAL A 40 -16.12 36.49 -11.17
CA VAL A 40 -15.23 35.69 -10.31
C VAL A 40 -14.21 36.61 -9.63
N GLY A 41 -13.47 37.37 -10.42
CA GLY A 41 -12.50 38.31 -9.90
C GLY A 41 -13.08 39.40 -9.00
N GLN A 42 -14.25 39.97 -9.38
CA GLN A 42 -14.94 40.94 -8.56
C GLN A 42 -15.36 40.36 -7.19
N LYS A 43 -15.87 39.14 -7.16
CA LYS A 43 -16.24 38.44 -5.91
C LYS A 43 -15.06 38.29 -4.96
N VAL A 44 -13.90 37.78 -5.47
CA VAL A 44 -12.71 37.64 -4.63
C VAL A 44 -12.18 38.97 -4.13
N GLN A 45 -12.18 40.02 -4.99
CA GLN A 45 -11.73 41.36 -4.59
C GLN A 45 -12.66 41.99 -3.54
N ASP A 46 -13.97 41.77 -3.61
CA ASP A 46 -14.89 42.26 -2.60
C ASP A 46 -14.72 41.57 -1.25
N ARG A 47 -14.42 40.25 -1.23
CA ARG A 47 -14.03 39.54 -0.02
C ARG A 47 -12.68 40.05 0.52
N ALA A 48 -11.69 40.28 -0.34
CA ALA A 48 -10.36 40.80 0.03
C ALA A 48 -10.41 42.21 0.67
N LYS A 49 -11.37 43.05 0.27
CA LYS A 49 -11.59 44.35 0.93
C LYS A 49 -12.03 44.21 2.38
N ALA A 50 -12.80 43.16 2.68
CA ALA A 50 -13.32 42.89 4.02
C ALA A 50 -12.33 42.06 4.87
N ASP A 51 -11.53 41.19 4.24
CA ASP A 51 -10.57 40.31 4.89
C ASP A 51 -9.19 40.38 4.19
N PRO A 52 -8.21 41.10 4.74
CA PRO A 52 -6.92 41.33 4.10
C PRO A 52 -6.05 40.05 3.96
N ARG A 53 -6.46 38.93 4.57
CA ARG A 53 -5.81 37.63 4.40
C ARG A 53 -6.10 37.02 3.02
N ILE A 54 -7.14 37.51 2.32
CA ILE A 54 -7.49 37.08 0.96
C ILE A 54 -6.73 37.97 -0.02
N ARG A 55 -5.97 37.34 -0.89
CA ARG A 55 -5.15 38.00 -1.90
C ARG A 55 -5.59 37.52 -3.28
N TYR A 56 -5.57 38.42 -4.25
CA TYR A 56 -6.06 38.17 -5.60
C TYR A 56 -5.07 38.64 -6.65
N GLN A 57 -4.83 37.79 -7.65
CA GLN A 57 -4.07 38.12 -8.84
C GLN A 57 -4.85 37.68 -10.09
N LYS A 58 -5.02 38.60 -11.06
CA LYS A 58 -5.54 38.27 -12.38
C LYS A 58 -4.41 37.96 -13.33
N LEU A 59 -4.50 36.85 -14.04
CA LEU A 59 -3.57 36.51 -15.14
C LEU A 59 -4.13 37.01 -16.48
N GLU A 60 -3.23 37.42 -17.37
CA GLU A 60 -3.61 37.83 -18.74
C GLU A 60 -4.03 36.63 -19.62
N LYS A 61 -3.47 35.46 -19.34
CA LYS A 61 -3.77 34.20 -20.04
C LYS A 61 -3.80 33.02 -19.05
N ASN A 62 -4.52 31.97 -19.44
CA ASN A 62 -4.48 30.71 -18.70
C ASN A 62 -3.15 29.97 -19.02
N GLU A 63 -2.37 29.68 -17.99
CA GLU A 63 -1.11 28.94 -18.09
C GLU A 63 -1.28 27.48 -17.64
N LEU A 64 -2.48 26.93 -17.76
CA LEU A 64 -2.87 25.60 -17.28
C LEU A 64 -2.77 25.49 -15.75
N ILE A 65 -3.07 24.31 -15.21
CA ILE A 65 -3.07 24.13 -13.76
C ILE A 65 -1.68 24.42 -13.17
N PRO A 66 -0.57 23.83 -13.67
CA PRO A 66 0.75 24.05 -13.06
C PRO A 66 1.19 25.52 -13.06
N GLY A 67 0.99 26.23 -14.16
CA GLY A 67 1.38 27.64 -14.25
C GLY A 67 0.56 28.51 -13.32
N ASN A 68 -0.76 28.34 -13.33
CA ASN A 68 -1.65 29.10 -12.43
C ASN A 68 -1.36 28.82 -10.95
N THR A 69 -1.09 27.55 -10.59
CA THR A 69 -0.69 27.13 -9.25
C THR A 69 0.61 27.80 -8.82
N ASN A 70 1.63 27.82 -9.69
CA ASN A 70 2.93 28.42 -9.38
C ASN A 70 2.83 29.93 -9.14
N HIS A 71 2.01 30.66 -9.89
CA HIS A 71 1.73 32.07 -9.59
C HIS A 71 1.15 32.27 -8.17
N GLY A 72 0.29 31.35 -7.72
CA GLY A 72 -0.23 31.38 -6.35
C GLY A 72 0.84 31.06 -5.31
N ILE A 73 1.74 30.15 -5.60
CA ILE A 73 2.90 29.82 -4.76
C ILE A 73 3.87 31.01 -4.64
N GLU A 74 4.13 31.69 -5.75
CA GLU A 74 4.97 32.92 -5.78
C GLU A 74 4.32 34.06 -4.98
N MET A 75 3.00 34.20 -5.06
CA MET A 75 2.26 35.21 -4.32
C MET A 75 2.23 34.93 -2.81
N ALA A 76 2.28 33.67 -2.40
CA ALA A 76 2.18 33.25 -1.00
C ALA A 76 3.42 33.68 -0.20
N THR A 77 3.21 34.11 1.07
CA THR A 77 4.27 34.54 2.00
C THR A 77 4.43 33.61 3.19
N GLY A 78 3.51 32.66 3.38
CA GLY A 78 3.52 31.71 4.48
C GLY A 78 4.68 30.70 4.42
N ASP A 79 5.07 30.18 5.57
CA ASP A 79 6.10 29.14 5.71
C ASP A 79 5.64 27.80 5.17
N TYR A 80 4.32 27.60 5.11
CA TYR A 80 3.68 26.38 4.58
C TYR A 80 2.69 26.75 3.47
N ILE A 81 2.56 25.85 2.51
CA ILE A 81 1.69 25.96 1.34
C ILE A 81 0.70 24.80 1.38
N ALA A 82 -0.59 25.09 1.27
CA ALA A 82 -1.67 24.14 1.10
C ALA A 82 -2.29 24.30 -0.29
N LEU A 83 -2.51 23.18 -1.00
CA LEU A 83 -3.17 23.17 -2.30
C LEU A 83 -4.68 22.96 -2.10
N LEU A 84 -5.50 23.79 -2.75
CA LEU A 84 -6.96 23.73 -2.66
C LEU A 84 -7.56 24.01 -4.04
N ASP A 85 -8.39 23.12 -4.52
CA ASP A 85 -9.08 23.26 -5.78
C ASP A 85 -10.26 24.24 -5.67
N HIS A 86 -10.59 24.89 -6.79
CA HIS A 86 -11.53 26.04 -6.81
C HIS A 86 -13.01 25.67 -6.65
N ASP A 87 -13.35 24.40 -6.67
CA ASP A 87 -14.71 23.86 -6.56
C ASP A 87 -14.92 23.03 -5.28
N ASP A 88 -13.90 22.97 -4.42
CA ASP A 88 -13.87 22.15 -3.22
C ASP A 88 -14.06 22.96 -1.93
N ILE A 89 -14.25 22.25 -0.81
CA ILE A 89 -14.58 22.83 0.49
C ILE A 89 -13.65 22.26 1.56
N LEU A 90 -13.14 23.11 2.46
CA LEU A 90 -12.38 22.69 3.63
C LEU A 90 -13.28 22.46 4.85
N HIS A 91 -13.02 21.40 5.61
CA HIS A 91 -13.59 21.23 6.94
C HIS A 91 -13.12 22.39 7.85
N PRO A 92 -13.97 22.94 8.75
CA PRO A 92 -13.61 24.10 9.59
C PRO A 92 -12.35 23.95 10.43
N CYS A 93 -11.95 22.71 10.77
CA CYS A 93 -10.75 22.41 11.55
C CYS A 93 -9.54 22.00 10.70
N ALA A 94 -9.60 22.05 9.36
CA ALA A 94 -8.53 21.53 8.49
C ALA A 94 -7.18 22.19 8.79
N LEU A 95 -7.12 23.50 8.80
CA LEU A 95 -5.89 24.24 9.06
C LEU A 95 -5.42 24.12 10.52
N TRP A 96 -6.35 23.91 11.46
CA TRP A 96 -5.98 23.69 12.87
C TRP A 96 -5.24 22.37 13.05
N TYR A 97 -5.77 21.27 12.48
CA TYR A 97 -5.08 19.96 12.53
C TYR A 97 -3.73 20.00 11.83
N THR A 98 -3.65 20.69 10.68
CA THR A 98 -2.38 20.90 9.96
C THR A 98 -1.37 21.65 10.81
N ALA A 99 -1.76 22.79 11.40
CA ALA A 99 -0.89 23.58 12.28
C ALA A 99 -0.45 22.78 13.52
N LYS A 100 -1.34 21.95 14.07
CA LYS A 100 -1.03 21.05 15.18
C LYS A 100 0.03 20.02 14.79
N ALA A 101 -0.09 19.37 13.63
CA ALA A 101 0.89 18.41 13.13
C ALA A 101 2.28 19.06 12.94
N ILE A 102 2.30 20.28 12.43
CA ILE A 102 3.54 21.08 12.32
C ILE A 102 4.16 21.33 13.69
N ALA A 103 3.37 21.84 14.64
CA ALA A 103 3.87 22.28 15.94
C ALA A 103 4.31 21.13 16.84
N GLU A 104 3.56 20.02 16.86
CA GLU A 104 3.79 18.90 17.77
C GLU A 104 4.72 17.83 17.20
N GLN A 105 4.76 17.67 15.85
CA GLN A 105 5.52 16.60 15.21
C GLN A 105 6.64 17.07 14.31
N GLY A 106 6.76 18.38 14.06
CA GLY A 106 7.76 18.93 13.14
C GLY A 106 7.55 18.51 11.68
N ALA A 107 6.29 18.30 11.29
CA ALA A 107 5.95 17.84 9.94
C ALA A 107 6.33 18.90 8.90
N ASP A 108 6.99 18.47 7.81
CA ASP A 108 7.28 19.33 6.65
C ASP A 108 6.50 18.91 5.39
N PHE A 109 5.84 17.74 5.43
CA PHE A 109 4.84 17.27 4.47
C PHE A 109 3.66 16.65 5.22
N ILE A 110 2.44 17.12 4.96
CA ILE A 110 1.22 16.71 5.64
C ILE A 110 0.13 16.40 4.61
N TYR A 111 -0.63 15.34 4.82
CA TYR A 111 -1.84 15.06 4.06
C TYR A 111 -2.96 14.55 4.96
N THR A 112 -4.20 14.69 4.49
CA THR A 112 -5.39 14.31 5.26
C THR A 112 -6.23 13.28 4.50
N ASP A 113 -7.19 12.68 5.18
CA ASP A 113 -8.28 11.98 4.51
C ASP A 113 -9.22 12.98 3.80
N GLU A 114 -10.02 12.47 2.86
CA GLU A 114 -10.96 13.27 2.10
C GLU A 114 -12.33 12.58 1.99
N ALA A 115 -13.36 13.37 1.73
CA ALA A 115 -14.72 12.91 1.49
C ALA A 115 -15.22 13.46 0.15
N THR A 116 -15.70 12.60 -0.72
CA THR A 116 -16.36 13.01 -1.96
C THR A 116 -17.83 13.26 -1.69
N PHE A 117 -18.36 14.40 -2.13
CA PHE A 117 -19.75 14.78 -1.93
C PHE A 117 -20.44 15.23 -3.23
N GLU A 118 -21.77 15.10 -3.26
CA GLU A 118 -22.62 15.54 -4.35
C GLU A 118 -23.62 16.59 -3.87
N GLY A 119 -23.61 17.75 -4.53
CA GLY A 119 -24.50 18.87 -4.22
C GLY A 119 -24.15 19.58 -2.90
N SER A 120 -24.31 18.94 -1.76
CA SER A 120 -24.01 19.48 -0.42
C SER A 120 -23.05 18.59 0.34
N VAL A 121 -22.22 19.15 1.22
CA VAL A 121 -21.32 18.41 2.13
C VAL A 121 -22.05 17.45 3.07
N ASP A 122 -23.36 17.62 3.25
CA ASP A 122 -24.20 16.67 3.99
C ASP A 122 -24.49 15.38 3.22
N ASN A 123 -24.23 15.35 1.89
CA ASN A 123 -24.41 14.20 1.02
C ASN A 123 -23.06 13.64 0.59
N VAL A 124 -22.31 13.07 1.53
CA VAL A 124 -21.05 12.35 1.25
C VAL A 124 -21.36 11.01 0.59
N VAL A 125 -20.75 10.77 -0.56
CA VAL A 125 -20.92 9.53 -1.35
C VAL A 125 -19.74 8.57 -1.21
N LEU A 126 -18.55 9.08 -0.86
CA LEU A 126 -17.35 8.27 -0.67
C LEU A 126 -16.43 8.90 0.36
N TYR A 127 -15.85 8.09 1.23
CA TYR A 127 -14.70 8.47 2.05
C TYR A 127 -13.43 7.82 1.51
N HIS A 128 -12.39 8.61 1.28
CA HIS A 128 -11.05 8.11 1.01
C HIS A 128 -10.21 8.19 2.29
N PHE A 129 -10.25 7.13 3.08
CA PHE A 129 -9.44 6.94 4.27
C PHE A 129 -8.10 6.32 3.87
N LYS A 130 -7.04 7.07 4.04
CA LYS A 130 -5.69 6.79 3.54
C LYS A 130 -4.87 6.06 4.60
N PRO A 131 -3.86 5.26 4.23
CA PRO A 131 -2.85 4.79 5.17
C PRO A 131 -1.90 5.93 5.56
N ASP A 132 -1.06 5.70 6.56
CA ASP A 132 0.15 6.50 6.74
C ASP A 132 1.04 6.43 5.49
N PHE A 133 2.12 7.21 5.45
CA PHE A 133 2.94 7.27 4.24
C PHE A 133 3.53 5.90 3.86
N MET A 134 3.12 5.42 2.68
CA MET A 134 3.49 4.15 2.08
C MET A 134 4.06 4.37 0.68
N LEU A 135 5.35 4.09 0.51
CA LEU A 135 6.06 4.43 -0.71
C LEU A 135 5.57 3.62 -1.92
N ASP A 136 5.32 2.30 -1.74
CA ASP A 136 4.86 1.47 -2.87
C ASP A 136 3.41 1.76 -3.23
N ASN A 137 2.58 2.20 -2.26
CA ASN A 137 1.26 2.74 -2.56
C ASN A 137 1.38 4.01 -3.42
N LEU A 138 2.26 4.96 -3.04
CA LEU A 138 2.45 6.20 -3.82
C LEU A 138 3.03 5.90 -5.21
N ARG A 139 3.89 4.90 -5.34
CA ARG A 139 4.41 4.43 -6.64
C ARG A 139 3.37 3.74 -7.51
N SER A 140 2.28 3.29 -6.91
CA SER A 140 1.18 2.62 -7.61
C SER A 140 0.03 3.57 -7.97
N ASN A 141 -0.18 4.63 -7.19
CA ASN A 141 -1.20 5.65 -7.47
C ASN A 141 -0.96 6.90 -6.62
N ASN A 142 -1.54 8.02 -7.07
CA ASN A 142 -1.52 9.26 -6.29
C ASN A 142 -2.60 9.24 -5.18
N TYR A 143 -2.42 8.40 -4.16
CA TYR A 143 -3.41 8.27 -3.07
C TYR A 143 -3.42 9.47 -2.12
N ILE A 144 -2.38 10.30 -2.13
CA ILE A 144 -2.23 11.46 -1.22
C ILE A 144 -3.27 12.54 -1.52
N CYS A 145 -3.44 12.93 -2.79
CA CYS A 145 -4.42 13.92 -3.28
C CYS A 145 -4.61 15.13 -2.34
N HIS A 146 -5.76 15.21 -1.69
CA HIS A 146 -6.19 16.37 -0.89
C HIS A 146 -6.41 15.99 0.60
N LEU A 147 -6.31 16.87 1.57
CA LEU A 147 -5.61 18.15 1.53
C LEU A 147 -4.12 17.90 1.70
N THR A 148 -3.30 18.43 0.81
CA THR A 148 -1.84 18.35 0.95
C THR A 148 -1.28 19.70 1.38
N THR A 149 -0.41 19.67 2.39
CA THR A 149 0.31 20.85 2.91
C THR A 149 1.79 20.52 3.05
N PHE A 150 2.66 21.42 2.61
CA PHE A 150 4.11 21.24 2.68
C PHE A 150 4.82 22.54 3.02
N SER A 151 6.01 22.44 3.63
CA SER A 151 6.80 23.61 3.93
C SER A 151 7.42 24.20 2.65
N ARG A 152 7.52 25.51 2.60
CA ARG A 152 8.22 26.24 1.50
C ARG A 152 9.64 25.75 1.33
N ALA A 153 10.37 25.57 2.43
CA ALA A 153 11.74 25.07 2.42
C ALA A 153 11.85 23.66 1.82
N LEU A 154 10.87 22.78 2.07
CA LEU A 154 10.81 21.47 1.44
C LEU A 154 10.60 21.60 -0.08
N MET A 155 9.66 22.42 -0.50
CA MET A 155 9.37 22.65 -1.92
C MET A 155 10.60 23.19 -2.66
N GLU A 156 11.28 24.19 -2.10
CA GLU A 156 12.48 24.78 -2.70
C GLU A 156 13.60 23.76 -2.89
N ARG A 157 13.91 22.94 -1.88
CA ARG A 157 14.94 21.90 -2.00
C ARG A 157 14.52 20.74 -2.91
N SER A 158 13.21 20.55 -3.15
CA SER A 158 12.66 19.55 -4.06
C SER A 158 12.54 20.01 -5.52
N GLY A 159 13.10 21.16 -5.86
CA GLY A 159 13.14 21.70 -7.21
C GLY A 159 11.96 22.57 -7.61
N GLY A 160 11.27 23.18 -6.61
CA GLY A 160 10.20 24.17 -6.83
C GLY A 160 8.79 23.56 -6.94
N GLY A 161 7.85 24.38 -7.37
CA GLY A 161 6.43 24.07 -7.49
C GLY A 161 6.08 23.02 -8.55
N GLU A 162 4.89 23.13 -9.11
CA GLU A 162 4.39 22.22 -10.15
C GLU A 162 5.11 22.42 -11.48
N ARG A 163 5.23 21.36 -12.28
CA ARG A 163 5.94 21.34 -13.55
C ARG A 163 4.99 21.16 -14.73
N MET A 164 5.14 22.01 -15.74
CA MET A 164 4.28 22.03 -16.94
C MET A 164 4.30 20.73 -17.73
N GLU A 165 5.43 20.03 -17.74
CA GLU A 165 5.62 18.77 -18.45
C GLU A 165 4.75 17.63 -17.91
N TYR A 166 4.25 17.76 -16.66
CA TYR A 166 3.36 16.79 -16.02
C TYR A 166 1.92 17.30 -15.89
N ASN A 167 1.51 18.28 -16.69
CA ASN A 167 0.13 18.79 -16.66
C ASN A 167 -0.89 17.66 -16.78
N GLY A 168 -1.82 17.59 -15.83
CA GLY A 168 -2.81 16.52 -15.66
C GLY A 168 -2.43 15.47 -14.61
N SER A 169 -1.15 15.47 -14.16
CA SER A 169 -0.60 14.72 -13.00
C SER A 169 0.52 15.52 -12.33
N GLN A 170 0.40 16.85 -12.38
CA GLN A 170 1.41 17.78 -11.86
C GLN A 170 1.58 17.71 -10.34
N ASP A 171 0.50 17.48 -9.64
CA ASP A 171 0.44 17.21 -8.20
C ASP A 171 1.16 15.90 -7.84
N TYR A 172 0.99 14.86 -8.66
CA TYR A 172 1.67 13.58 -8.47
C TYR A 172 3.20 13.72 -8.61
N ASP A 173 3.70 14.42 -9.66
CA ASP A 173 5.13 14.75 -9.77
C ASP A 173 5.61 15.55 -8.55
N LEU A 174 4.84 16.55 -8.13
CA LEU A 174 5.18 17.37 -6.97
C LEU A 174 5.26 16.52 -5.70
N PHE A 175 4.29 15.67 -5.43
CA PHE A 175 4.27 14.83 -4.22
C PHE A 175 5.39 13.79 -4.22
N LEU A 176 5.71 13.18 -5.35
CA LEU A 176 6.86 12.29 -5.49
C LEU A 176 8.16 13.04 -5.13
N ARG A 177 8.39 14.26 -5.66
CA ARG A 177 9.58 15.06 -5.35
C ARG A 177 9.64 15.51 -3.89
N LEU A 178 8.51 15.92 -3.34
CA LEU A 178 8.43 16.35 -1.94
C LEU A 178 8.70 15.19 -0.98
N THR A 179 8.09 14.02 -1.22
CA THR A 179 8.27 12.85 -0.36
C THR A 179 9.66 12.24 -0.45
N GLU A 180 10.39 12.41 -1.57
CA GLU A 180 11.81 12.06 -1.71
C GLU A 180 12.71 12.85 -0.74
N GLN A 181 12.32 14.06 -0.36
CA GLN A 181 13.14 15.02 0.40
C GLN A 181 12.55 15.38 1.77
N ALA A 182 11.34 14.92 2.07
CA ALA A 182 10.68 15.25 3.34
C ALA A 182 11.44 14.67 4.54
N ALA A 183 11.64 15.48 5.56
CA ALA A 183 12.23 15.04 6.82
C ALA A 183 11.16 14.35 7.70
N LYS A 184 9.91 14.81 7.63
CA LYS A 184 8.81 14.27 8.41
C LYS A 184 7.49 14.37 7.64
N ILE A 185 7.00 13.24 7.19
CA ILE A 185 5.68 13.09 6.59
C ILE A 185 4.68 12.72 7.69
N VAL A 186 3.54 13.42 7.73
CA VAL A 186 2.46 13.16 8.69
C VAL A 186 1.13 13.02 7.95
N HIS A 187 0.47 11.91 8.18
CA HIS A 187 -0.93 11.70 7.82
C HIS A 187 -1.84 12.14 8.97
N ILE A 188 -2.90 12.87 8.66
CA ILE A 188 -3.95 13.24 9.60
C ILE A 188 -5.19 12.39 9.24
N PRO A 189 -5.55 11.37 10.03
CA PRO A 189 -6.62 10.43 9.68
C PRO A 189 -8.02 11.01 9.96
N HIS A 190 -8.28 12.17 9.41
CA HIS A 190 -9.56 12.87 9.46
C HIS A 190 -9.94 13.35 8.06
N ALA A 191 -11.20 13.19 7.66
CA ALA A 191 -11.73 13.74 6.41
C ALA A 191 -11.87 15.26 6.54
N LEU A 192 -10.80 15.99 6.22
CA LEU A 192 -10.70 17.44 6.38
C LEU A 192 -10.86 18.20 5.06
N TYR A 193 -11.02 17.49 3.97
CA TYR A 193 -11.23 18.00 2.63
C TYR A 193 -12.48 17.38 2.03
N TYR A 194 -13.36 18.22 1.48
CA TYR A 194 -14.56 17.79 0.79
C TYR A 194 -14.37 18.02 -0.70
N TRP A 195 -14.21 16.92 -1.43
CA TRP A 195 -14.03 16.88 -2.87
C TRP A 195 -15.38 16.84 -3.57
N ARG A 196 -15.66 17.84 -4.41
CA ARG A 196 -16.93 17.94 -5.11
C ARG A 196 -16.96 17.01 -6.32
N SER A 197 -17.93 16.09 -6.34
CA SER A 197 -18.26 15.32 -7.53
C SER A 197 -19.14 16.18 -8.45
N SER A 198 -18.61 16.56 -9.61
CA SER A 198 -19.36 17.30 -10.62
C SER A 198 -19.24 16.64 -12.00
N PRO A 199 -20.30 16.68 -12.85
CA PRO A 199 -20.20 16.23 -14.23
C PRO A 199 -19.10 17.01 -14.98
N GLY A 200 -18.06 16.33 -15.44
CA GLY A 200 -16.91 16.92 -16.15
C GLY A 200 -15.66 17.15 -15.29
N SER A 201 -15.66 16.80 -14.00
CA SER A 201 -14.45 16.78 -13.18
C SER A 201 -13.43 15.77 -13.75
N THR A 202 -12.15 15.98 -13.45
CA THR A 202 -11.07 15.04 -13.88
C THR A 202 -11.29 13.65 -13.30
N ALA A 203 -11.88 13.56 -12.12
CA ALA A 203 -12.22 12.32 -11.45
C ALA A 203 -13.37 11.54 -12.12
N ALA A 204 -14.28 12.21 -12.81
CA ALA A 204 -15.45 11.56 -13.42
C ALA A 204 -15.09 10.70 -14.64
N ASP A 205 -14.02 11.04 -15.40
CA ASP A 205 -13.57 10.25 -16.55
C ASP A 205 -12.08 10.46 -16.84
N ILE A 206 -11.23 9.84 -16.02
CA ILE A 206 -9.77 9.80 -16.25
C ILE A 206 -9.45 9.01 -17.53
N SER A 207 -10.26 8.01 -17.90
CA SER A 207 -10.01 7.17 -19.08
C SER A 207 -10.08 7.97 -20.39
N ALA A 208 -10.92 9.00 -20.45
CA ALA A 208 -11.01 9.91 -21.59
C ALA A 208 -9.80 10.87 -21.70
N LYS A 209 -8.97 10.98 -20.64
CA LYS A 209 -7.84 11.92 -20.55
C LYS A 209 -6.50 11.20 -20.60
N THR A 210 -6.20 10.53 -21.70
CA THR A 210 -4.92 9.78 -21.88
C THR A 210 -3.68 10.61 -21.59
N TYR A 211 -3.73 11.93 -21.71
CA TYR A 211 -2.62 12.81 -21.37
C TYR A 211 -2.30 12.79 -19.86
N CYS A 212 -3.31 12.68 -18.98
CA CYS A 212 -3.09 12.57 -17.53
C CYS A 212 -2.37 11.26 -17.18
N ILE A 213 -2.79 10.16 -17.81
CA ILE A 213 -2.17 8.84 -17.62
C ILE A 213 -0.69 8.89 -18.05
N ASN A 214 -0.42 9.46 -19.23
CA ASN A 214 0.95 9.59 -19.74
C ASN A 214 1.82 10.50 -18.85
N ALA A 215 1.25 11.58 -18.32
CA ALA A 215 1.93 12.46 -17.37
C ALA A 215 2.27 11.73 -16.07
N GLY A 216 1.35 10.90 -15.53
CA GLY A 216 1.61 10.07 -14.35
C GLY A 216 2.72 9.05 -14.56
N ILE A 217 2.71 8.35 -15.72
CA ILE A 217 3.81 7.44 -16.11
C ILE A 217 5.14 8.19 -16.21
N ALA A 218 5.14 9.39 -16.80
CA ALA A 218 6.34 10.22 -16.93
C ALA A 218 6.84 10.70 -15.55
N ALA A 219 5.94 11.08 -14.65
CA ALA A 219 6.27 11.48 -13.27
C ALA A 219 6.94 10.33 -12.49
N LEU A 220 6.39 9.11 -12.59
CA LEU A 220 6.97 7.91 -11.98
C LEU A 220 8.35 7.57 -12.56
N LYS A 221 8.51 7.59 -13.89
CA LYS A 221 9.82 7.37 -14.54
C LYS A 221 10.87 8.39 -14.08
N ALA A 222 10.48 9.66 -13.96
CA ALA A 222 11.34 10.72 -13.44
C ALA A 222 11.68 10.52 -11.96
N HIS A 223 10.72 10.07 -11.14
CA HIS A 223 10.95 9.68 -9.74
C HIS A 223 12.00 8.57 -9.65
N TYR A 224 11.84 7.48 -10.39
CA TYR A 224 12.80 6.38 -10.38
C TYR A 224 14.20 6.82 -10.81
N ALA A 225 14.29 7.66 -11.84
CA ALA A 225 15.58 8.20 -12.28
C ALA A 225 16.26 9.05 -11.18
N ARG A 226 15.51 9.91 -10.45
CA ARG A 226 16.04 10.71 -9.32
C ARG A 226 16.48 9.81 -8.16
N CYS A 227 15.75 8.74 -7.89
CA CYS A 227 16.07 7.79 -6.82
C CYS A 227 17.17 6.77 -7.21
N GLY A 228 17.65 6.77 -8.45
CA GLY A 228 18.62 5.79 -8.94
C GLY A 228 18.07 4.36 -9.00
N VAL A 229 16.75 4.20 -9.21
CA VAL A 229 16.06 2.90 -9.28
C VAL A 229 15.89 2.53 -10.75
N ALA A 230 16.41 1.36 -11.14
CA ALA A 230 16.25 0.83 -12.50
C ALA A 230 14.87 0.20 -12.67
N VAL A 231 14.19 0.57 -13.73
CA VAL A 231 12.87 0.04 -14.11
C VAL A 231 12.85 -0.31 -15.60
N ASP A 232 12.26 -1.44 -15.93
CA ASP A 232 12.07 -1.88 -17.32
C ASP A 232 10.83 -1.21 -17.91
N GLU A 233 9.73 -1.15 -17.16
CA GLU A 233 8.49 -0.55 -17.58
C GLU A 233 7.71 0.12 -16.43
N VAL A 234 6.96 1.18 -16.76
CA VAL A 234 5.89 1.74 -15.96
C VAL A 234 4.65 1.79 -16.84
N SER A 235 3.62 1.08 -16.47
CA SER A 235 2.39 0.92 -17.26
C SER A 235 1.13 1.20 -16.45
N LEU A 236 0.03 1.51 -17.14
CA LEU A 236 -1.29 1.59 -16.52
C LEU A 236 -1.80 0.18 -16.22
N ILE A 237 -2.36 -0.02 -15.02
CA ILE A 237 -3.07 -1.26 -14.70
C ILE A 237 -4.38 -1.30 -15.51
N PRO A 238 -4.63 -2.34 -16.31
CA PRO A 238 -5.82 -2.41 -17.15
C PRO A 238 -7.13 -2.29 -16.34
N GLY A 239 -8.05 -1.44 -16.80
CA GLY A 239 -9.35 -1.23 -16.14
C GLY A 239 -9.34 -0.32 -14.92
N THR A 240 -8.17 0.15 -14.47
CA THR A 240 -8.03 0.99 -13.27
C THR A 240 -7.29 2.31 -13.60
N PRO A 241 -7.98 3.32 -14.16
CA PRO A 241 -7.36 4.59 -14.51
C PRO A 241 -6.70 5.27 -13.30
N GLY A 242 -5.44 5.72 -13.46
CA GLY A 242 -4.67 6.35 -12.38
C GLY A 242 -3.91 5.37 -11.48
N TYR A 243 -4.00 4.07 -11.75
CA TYR A 243 -3.21 3.05 -11.06
C TYR A 243 -2.13 2.50 -11.98
N TYR A 244 -0.92 2.39 -11.47
CA TYR A 244 0.27 2.06 -12.24
C TYR A 244 0.95 0.80 -11.70
N LYS A 245 1.44 -0.02 -12.63
CA LYS A 245 2.37 -1.11 -12.37
C LYS A 245 3.78 -0.69 -12.76
N THR A 246 4.74 -1.00 -11.91
CA THR A 246 6.16 -0.82 -12.22
C THR A 246 6.85 -2.18 -12.27
N ASP A 247 7.45 -2.48 -13.41
CA ASP A 247 8.35 -3.62 -13.56
C ASP A 247 9.78 -3.13 -13.29
N TYR A 248 10.29 -3.49 -12.11
CA TYR A 248 11.66 -3.14 -11.72
C TYR A 248 12.65 -4.08 -12.40
N THR A 249 13.74 -3.53 -12.94
CA THR A 249 14.82 -4.34 -13.50
C THR A 249 15.40 -5.27 -12.44
N ILE A 250 15.39 -6.58 -12.71
CA ILE A 250 16.07 -7.56 -11.86
C ILE A 250 17.55 -7.57 -12.26
N ALA A 251 18.34 -6.74 -11.58
CA ALA A 251 19.75 -6.56 -11.91
C ALA A 251 20.60 -7.81 -11.59
N HIS A 252 20.20 -8.55 -10.55
CA HIS A 252 20.89 -9.77 -10.09
C HIS A 252 19.85 -10.84 -9.80
N PRO A 253 19.51 -11.67 -10.78
CA PRO A 253 18.60 -12.80 -10.57
C PRO A 253 19.31 -13.85 -9.69
N GLY A 254 19.21 -13.68 -8.36
CA GLY A 254 19.71 -14.64 -7.40
C GLY A 254 18.83 -15.87 -7.34
N ARG A 255 19.41 -17.03 -6.98
CA ARG A 255 18.65 -18.26 -6.79
C ARG A 255 17.58 -18.08 -5.71
N VAL A 256 16.39 -18.63 -5.96
CA VAL A 256 15.30 -18.73 -4.98
C VAL A 256 15.23 -20.15 -4.42
N SER A 257 15.42 -20.32 -3.11
CA SER A 257 15.20 -21.59 -2.42
C SER A 257 13.76 -21.62 -1.91
N ILE A 258 12.93 -22.50 -2.45
CA ILE A 258 11.54 -22.70 -2.09
C ILE A 258 11.46 -23.78 -1.01
N LEU A 259 11.07 -23.39 0.20
CA LEU A 259 10.95 -24.25 1.37
C LEU A 259 9.51 -24.74 1.50
N ILE A 260 9.30 -26.06 1.40
CA ILE A 260 7.97 -26.67 1.41
C ILE A 260 7.90 -27.73 2.52
N PRO A 261 7.43 -27.37 3.74
CA PRO A 261 7.12 -28.36 4.76
C PRO A 261 6.01 -29.30 4.30
N THR A 262 6.23 -30.61 4.43
CA THR A 262 5.29 -31.62 3.94
C THR A 262 5.18 -32.83 4.87
N CYS A 263 4.00 -33.42 4.95
CA CYS A 263 3.73 -34.64 5.71
C CYS A 263 2.56 -35.39 5.06
N ASP A 264 2.83 -36.54 4.46
CA ASP A 264 1.82 -37.30 3.72
C ASP A 264 1.06 -36.38 2.69
N HIS A 265 -0.25 -36.56 2.45
CA HIS A 265 -1.03 -35.71 1.52
C HIS A 265 -0.40 -35.51 0.14
N ILE A 266 0.15 -36.60 -0.39
CA ILE A 266 1.01 -36.56 -1.58
C ILE A 266 0.35 -35.91 -2.81
N LYS A 267 -0.97 -36.00 -2.97
CA LYS A 267 -1.67 -35.42 -4.11
C LYS A 267 -1.63 -33.89 -4.11
N ASP A 268 -1.68 -33.28 -2.94
CA ASP A 268 -1.59 -31.83 -2.80
C ASP A 268 -0.15 -31.38 -3.07
N LEU A 269 0.84 -32.13 -2.55
CA LEU A 269 2.26 -31.87 -2.84
C LEU A 269 2.60 -32.06 -4.33
N GLU A 270 2.08 -33.10 -4.99
CA GLU A 270 2.28 -33.33 -6.43
C GLU A 270 1.75 -32.16 -7.23
N LEU A 271 0.52 -31.70 -6.96
CA LEU A 271 -0.06 -30.53 -7.62
C LEU A 271 0.79 -29.27 -7.41
N CYS A 272 1.25 -29.04 -6.19
CA CYS A 272 2.12 -27.90 -5.86
C CYS A 272 3.43 -27.96 -6.68
N VAL A 273 4.17 -29.08 -6.61
CA VAL A 273 5.45 -29.25 -7.29
C VAL A 273 5.30 -29.20 -8.81
N GLU A 274 4.32 -29.92 -9.38
CA GLU A 274 4.04 -29.90 -10.82
C GLU A 274 3.71 -28.47 -11.29
N SER A 275 2.86 -27.72 -10.58
CA SER A 275 2.51 -26.36 -10.96
C SER A 275 3.70 -25.40 -10.94
N ILE A 276 4.65 -25.61 -10.02
CA ILE A 276 5.89 -24.81 -9.97
C ILE A 276 6.73 -25.09 -11.21
N TYR A 277 7.00 -26.35 -11.54
CA TYR A 277 7.85 -26.69 -12.69
C TYR A 277 7.19 -26.36 -14.04
N ASP A 278 5.89 -26.55 -14.15
CA ASP A 278 5.16 -26.35 -15.42
C ASP A 278 4.94 -24.87 -15.74
N ARG A 279 4.80 -24.00 -14.72
CA ARG A 279 4.39 -22.61 -14.94
C ARG A 279 5.48 -21.58 -14.67
N THR A 280 6.43 -21.84 -13.77
CA THR A 280 7.40 -20.83 -13.36
C THR A 280 8.36 -20.45 -14.49
N THR A 281 8.45 -19.16 -14.80
CA THR A 281 9.36 -18.61 -15.82
C THR A 281 10.72 -18.20 -15.25
N TYR A 282 10.83 -18.01 -13.95
CA TYR A 282 12.07 -17.64 -13.28
C TYR A 282 13.13 -18.76 -13.43
N PRO A 283 14.33 -18.46 -13.93
CA PRO A 283 15.23 -19.53 -14.40
C PRO A 283 16.03 -20.25 -13.31
N ASP A 284 16.22 -19.63 -12.14
CA ASP A 284 17.12 -20.16 -11.09
C ASP A 284 16.40 -20.31 -9.75
N PHE A 285 15.83 -21.49 -9.54
CA PHE A 285 15.21 -21.87 -8.26
C PHE A 285 15.54 -23.30 -7.88
N GLU A 286 15.42 -23.62 -6.60
CA GLU A 286 15.47 -24.95 -6.05
C GLU A 286 14.31 -25.20 -5.11
N LEU A 287 13.83 -26.44 -5.03
CA LEU A 287 12.83 -26.89 -4.08
C LEU A 287 13.47 -27.70 -2.97
N ILE A 288 13.17 -27.35 -1.73
CA ILE A 288 13.56 -28.09 -0.54
C ILE A 288 12.28 -28.60 0.13
N LEU A 289 11.97 -29.88 -0.13
CA LEU A 289 10.84 -30.56 0.52
C LEU A 289 11.28 -30.98 1.92
N ILE A 290 10.61 -30.42 2.94
CA ILE A 290 10.95 -30.66 4.34
C ILE A 290 10.00 -31.73 4.87
N GLU A 291 10.45 -32.98 4.80
CA GLU A 291 9.69 -34.15 5.26
C GLU A 291 9.50 -34.12 6.79
N ASN A 292 8.25 -34.19 7.25
CA ASN A 292 7.86 -34.11 8.64
C ASN A 292 7.07 -35.33 9.12
N ASN A 293 7.79 -36.43 9.44
CA ASN A 293 7.20 -37.62 10.08
C ASN A 293 6.08 -38.31 9.27
N SER A 294 6.18 -38.33 7.95
CA SER A 294 5.26 -39.05 7.06
C SER A 294 5.22 -40.56 7.38
N LYS A 295 4.08 -41.20 7.16
CA LYS A 295 3.88 -42.61 7.49
C LYS A 295 3.47 -43.45 6.28
N GLN A 296 2.99 -42.81 5.22
CA GLN A 296 2.46 -43.49 4.05
C GLN A 296 3.61 -43.90 3.12
N PRO A 297 3.77 -45.17 2.74
CA PRO A 297 4.84 -45.60 1.84
C PRO A 297 4.80 -44.94 0.45
N GLU A 298 3.60 -44.54 -0.01
CA GLU A 298 3.40 -43.80 -1.26
C GLU A 298 4.08 -42.43 -1.22
N THR A 299 4.13 -41.76 -0.08
CA THR A 299 4.79 -40.47 0.10
C THR A 299 6.30 -40.60 -0.19
N PHE A 300 6.96 -41.59 0.38
CA PHE A 300 8.39 -41.79 0.17
C PHE A 300 8.71 -42.18 -1.28
N ARG A 301 7.83 -43.00 -1.93
CA ARG A 301 7.98 -43.30 -3.36
C ARG A 301 7.81 -42.06 -4.25
N ALA A 302 6.95 -41.15 -3.87
CA ALA A 302 6.80 -39.90 -4.60
C ALA A 302 8.01 -38.99 -4.43
N TYR A 303 8.57 -38.89 -3.23
CA TYR A 303 9.82 -38.16 -3.00
C TYR A 303 10.96 -38.68 -3.88
N GLU A 304 11.20 -40.01 -3.88
CA GLU A 304 12.21 -40.64 -4.73
C GLU A 304 12.00 -40.37 -6.23
N ARG A 305 10.74 -40.35 -6.67
CA ARG A 305 10.38 -40.01 -8.04
C ARG A 305 10.69 -38.54 -8.37
N MET A 306 10.25 -37.60 -7.54
CA MET A 306 10.47 -36.16 -7.74
C MET A 306 11.97 -35.82 -7.75
N GLU A 307 12.78 -36.38 -6.82
CA GLU A 307 14.23 -36.17 -6.83
C GLU A 307 14.90 -36.77 -8.09
N LYS A 308 14.39 -37.87 -8.61
CA LYS A 308 14.89 -38.46 -9.86
C LYS A 308 14.48 -37.67 -11.11
N GLU A 309 13.31 -37.04 -11.10
CA GLU A 309 12.81 -36.20 -12.18
C GLU A 309 13.53 -34.84 -12.20
N HIS A 310 13.93 -34.31 -11.03
CA HIS A 310 14.54 -32.98 -10.86
C HIS A 310 15.83 -33.05 -10.03
N PRO A 311 16.86 -33.85 -10.45
CA PRO A 311 18.01 -34.14 -9.63
C PRO A 311 18.91 -32.94 -9.29
N ASP A 312 18.85 -31.87 -10.07
CA ASP A 312 19.71 -30.68 -9.93
C ASP A 312 19.13 -29.60 -9.00
N ASN A 313 17.79 -29.63 -8.76
CA ASN A 313 17.13 -28.53 -8.07
C ASN A 313 15.92 -28.95 -7.20
N LEU A 314 15.73 -30.24 -6.91
CA LEU A 314 14.77 -30.69 -5.90
C LEU A 314 15.49 -31.64 -4.91
N HIS A 315 15.36 -31.31 -3.62
CA HIS A 315 15.98 -32.06 -2.53
C HIS A 315 14.95 -32.33 -1.43
N VAL A 316 14.94 -33.56 -0.92
CA VAL A 316 14.12 -33.94 0.23
C VAL A 316 15.02 -34.01 1.47
N VAL A 317 14.65 -33.26 2.50
CA VAL A 317 15.36 -33.23 3.78
C VAL A 317 14.41 -33.65 4.91
N THR A 318 14.88 -34.58 5.76
CA THR A 318 14.02 -35.15 6.82
C THR A 318 14.29 -34.46 8.15
N TRP A 319 13.26 -33.77 8.66
CA TRP A 319 13.31 -33.16 9.99
C TRP A 319 13.18 -34.22 11.09
N GLN A 320 14.09 -34.17 12.08
CA GLN A 320 14.17 -35.15 13.16
C GLN A 320 13.33 -34.80 14.40
N GLY A 321 12.63 -33.68 14.39
CA GLY A 321 11.78 -33.25 15.48
C GLY A 321 10.48 -34.08 15.60
N LYS A 322 9.66 -33.80 16.59
CA LYS A 322 8.40 -34.49 16.83
C LYS A 322 7.21 -33.56 16.69
N GLY A 323 6.17 -34.05 16.07
CA GLY A 323 4.92 -33.30 15.86
C GLY A 323 5.02 -32.31 14.73
N PHE A 324 4.22 -31.25 14.79
CA PHE A 324 4.20 -30.19 13.79
C PHE A 324 4.61 -28.85 14.43
N ASN A 325 5.61 -28.23 13.86
CA ASN A 325 6.03 -26.87 14.19
C ASN A 325 6.51 -26.19 12.90
N TYR A 326 5.67 -25.35 12.32
CA TYR A 326 5.93 -24.68 11.05
C TYR A 326 7.23 -23.86 11.08
N SER A 327 7.45 -23.14 12.19
CA SER A 327 8.65 -22.33 12.38
C SER A 327 9.92 -23.18 12.41
N ALA A 328 9.92 -24.26 13.19
CA ALA A 328 11.08 -25.15 13.29
C ALA A 328 11.38 -25.87 11.96
N LEU A 329 10.34 -26.26 11.22
CA LEU A 329 10.49 -26.88 9.91
C LEU A 329 11.16 -25.94 8.90
N ASN A 330 10.69 -24.70 8.79
CA ASN A 330 11.28 -23.74 7.87
C ASN A 330 12.70 -23.31 8.30
N ASN A 331 12.96 -23.11 9.59
CA ASN A 331 14.30 -22.84 10.10
C ASN A 331 15.26 -23.99 9.78
N PHE A 332 14.80 -25.25 9.90
CA PHE A 332 15.57 -26.42 9.51
C PHE A 332 15.82 -26.45 7.98
N GLY A 333 14.79 -26.19 7.18
CA GLY A 333 14.89 -26.16 5.72
C GLY A 333 15.87 -25.10 5.22
N GLU A 334 15.90 -23.92 5.86
CA GLU A 334 16.83 -22.84 5.54
C GLU A 334 18.29 -23.28 5.58
N THR A 335 18.64 -24.21 6.48
CA THR A 335 20.03 -24.70 6.59
C THR A 335 20.54 -25.46 5.36
N PHE A 336 19.64 -25.91 4.50
CA PHE A 336 19.94 -26.56 3.22
C PHE A 336 19.84 -25.63 2.02
N ALA A 337 19.27 -24.45 2.20
CA ALA A 337 19.08 -23.48 1.13
C ALA A 337 20.41 -22.95 0.60
N THR A 338 20.54 -22.88 -0.73
CA THR A 338 21.70 -22.29 -1.40
C THR A 338 21.41 -20.93 -2.00
N GLY A 339 20.13 -20.55 -2.10
CA GLY A 339 19.66 -19.33 -2.73
C GLY A 339 19.91 -18.06 -1.91
N GLU A 340 19.93 -16.95 -2.63
CA GLU A 340 19.96 -15.60 -2.06
C GLU A 340 18.59 -15.23 -1.46
N TYR A 341 17.54 -15.78 -2.03
CA TYR A 341 16.16 -15.59 -1.58
C TYR A 341 15.62 -16.89 -1.00
N LEU A 342 14.81 -16.75 0.06
CA LEU A 342 14.01 -17.84 0.64
C LEU A 342 12.54 -17.56 0.32
N LEU A 343 11.86 -18.56 -0.20
CA LEU A 343 10.41 -18.56 -0.35
C LEU A 343 9.80 -19.60 0.58
N LEU A 344 9.07 -19.17 1.59
CA LEU A 344 8.25 -20.05 2.41
C LEU A 344 6.98 -20.36 1.62
N LEU A 345 6.70 -21.64 1.40
CA LEU A 345 5.54 -22.06 0.59
C LEU A 345 4.85 -23.25 1.25
N ASN A 346 3.51 -23.18 1.35
CA ASN A 346 2.72 -24.33 1.78
C ASN A 346 2.64 -25.41 0.68
N ASN A 347 2.56 -26.67 1.09
CA ASN A 347 2.48 -27.82 0.17
C ASN A 347 1.11 -28.00 -0.51
N ASP A 348 0.12 -27.20 -0.16
CA ASP A 348 -1.23 -27.20 -0.71
C ASP A 348 -1.53 -25.93 -1.51
N THR A 349 -0.53 -25.42 -2.22
CA THR A 349 -0.64 -24.28 -3.15
C THR A 349 -0.56 -24.73 -4.60
N GLU A 350 -1.11 -23.92 -5.52
CA GLU A 350 -0.99 -24.11 -6.97
C GLU A 350 -0.69 -22.76 -7.64
N VAL A 351 0.38 -22.68 -8.42
CA VAL A 351 0.79 -21.47 -9.12
C VAL A 351 -0.23 -21.10 -10.21
N ILE A 352 -0.66 -19.85 -10.26
CA ILE A 352 -1.55 -19.30 -11.30
C ILE A 352 -0.72 -18.50 -12.32
N THR A 353 0.01 -17.47 -11.86
CA THR A 353 0.75 -16.58 -12.76
C THR A 353 2.16 -17.10 -13.04
N PRO A 354 2.56 -17.27 -14.32
CA PRO A 354 3.85 -17.87 -14.66
C PRO A 354 5.07 -17.11 -14.14
N ASN A 355 5.01 -15.78 -14.14
CA ASN A 355 6.09 -14.89 -13.69
C ASN A 355 6.00 -14.50 -12.20
N TRP A 356 5.35 -15.31 -11.38
CA TRP A 356 5.12 -15.01 -9.96
C TRP A 356 6.40 -14.77 -9.15
N LEU A 357 7.48 -15.51 -9.44
CA LEU A 357 8.76 -15.32 -8.76
C LEU A 357 9.42 -14.01 -9.18
N GLU A 358 9.39 -13.66 -10.46
CA GLU A 358 9.86 -12.36 -10.95
C GLU A 358 9.11 -11.21 -10.28
N GLU A 359 7.78 -11.30 -10.18
CA GLU A 359 6.92 -10.31 -9.51
C GLU A 359 7.24 -10.15 -8.01
N MET A 360 7.78 -11.17 -7.37
CA MET A 360 8.21 -11.10 -5.97
C MET A 360 9.69 -10.67 -5.84
N VAL A 361 10.58 -11.22 -6.68
CA VAL A 361 12.03 -10.94 -6.61
C VAL A 361 12.33 -9.47 -6.92
N MET A 362 11.63 -8.86 -7.89
CA MET A 362 11.87 -7.45 -8.23
C MET A 362 11.63 -6.48 -7.07
N TYR A 363 10.81 -6.86 -6.09
CA TYR A 363 10.65 -6.13 -4.82
C TYR A 363 11.67 -6.57 -3.79
N ALA A 364 11.84 -7.88 -3.57
CA ALA A 364 12.72 -8.44 -2.55
C ALA A 364 14.21 -8.03 -2.74
N GLN A 365 14.68 -7.81 -3.97
CA GLN A 365 16.05 -7.33 -4.24
C GLN A 365 16.32 -5.91 -3.70
N GLN A 366 15.27 -5.10 -3.45
CA GLN A 366 15.42 -3.74 -2.94
C GLN A 366 15.83 -3.77 -1.46
N LYS A 367 16.90 -3.05 -1.10
CA LYS A 367 17.47 -3.09 0.26
C LYS A 367 16.48 -2.75 1.37
N ARG A 368 15.50 -1.86 1.08
CA ARG A 368 14.46 -1.45 2.03
C ARG A 368 13.37 -2.49 2.26
N VAL A 369 13.20 -3.43 1.31
CA VAL A 369 12.12 -4.43 1.35
C VAL A 369 12.55 -5.61 2.21
N GLY A 370 11.67 -6.04 3.08
CA GLY A 370 11.78 -7.25 3.90
C GLY A 370 11.05 -8.41 3.25
N CYS A 371 9.82 -8.67 3.70
CA CYS A 371 8.97 -9.72 3.13
C CYS A 371 8.23 -9.23 1.88
N VAL A 372 7.97 -10.16 0.96
CA VAL A 372 7.08 -9.95 -0.18
C VAL A 372 6.05 -11.07 -0.20
N GLY A 373 4.77 -10.71 -0.11
CA GLY A 373 3.64 -11.63 -0.15
C GLY A 373 2.95 -11.66 -1.51
N ALA A 374 2.40 -12.81 -1.88
CA ALA A 374 1.59 -13.02 -3.07
C ALA A 374 0.10 -12.93 -2.77
N LYS A 375 -0.73 -12.64 -3.78
CA LYS A 375 -2.18 -12.77 -3.69
C LYS A 375 -2.58 -14.23 -3.71
N LEU A 376 -3.23 -14.69 -2.63
CA LEU A 376 -3.72 -16.06 -2.56
C LEU A 376 -5.24 -16.10 -2.73
N LEU A 377 -5.67 -17.08 -3.50
CA LEU A 377 -7.09 -17.33 -3.78
C LEU A 377 -7.51 -18.67 -3.18
N TYR A 378 -8.76 -18.73 -2.74
CA TYR A 378 -9.44 -19.99 -2.49
C TYR A 378 -9.81 -20.68 -3.82
N PRO A 379 -10.08 -22.00 -3.80
CA PRO A 379 -10.46 -22.74 -5.01
C PRO A 379 -11.77 -22.28 -5.69
N ASP A 380 -12.56 -21.44 -5.01
CA ASP A 380 -13.79 -20.85 -5.52
C ASP A 380 -13.59 -19.44 -6.11
N ASP A 381 -12.33 -19.07 -6.39
CA ASP A 381 -11.95 -17.75 -6.89
C ASP A 381 -12.30 -16.58 -5.96
N THR A 382 -12.35 -16.82 -4.65
CA THR A 382 -12.39 -15.74 -3.67
C THR A 382 -10.99 -15.46 -3.08
N VAL A 383 -10.76 -14.21 -2.65
CA VAL A 383 -9.50 -13.80 -2.03
C VAL A 383 -9.34 -14.47 -0.68
N GLN A 384 -8.22 -15.15 -0.48
CA GLN A 384 -7.81 -15.68 0.81
C GLN A 384 -6.85 -14.71 1.51
N HIS A 385 -5.88 -14.17 0.77
CA HIS A 385 -4.85 -13.28 1.28
C HIS A 385 -4.55 -12.15 0.29
N ALA A 386 -4.55 -10.94 0.80
CA ALA A 386 -4.12 -9.72 0.12
C ALA A 386 -3.45 -8.75 1.12
N GLY A 387 -2.46 -9.28 1.87
CA GLY A 387 -1.84 -8.62 3.00
C GLY A 387 -2.52 -8.92 4.33
N VAL A 388 -1.80 -8.70 5.43
CA VAL A 388 -2.26 -8.88 6.81
C VAL A 388 -2.47 -7.52 7.45
N GLY A 389 -3.69 -7.28 7.94
CA GLY A 389 -4.02 -6.14 8.80
C GLY A 389 -3.67 -6.45 10.27
N PHE A 390 -2.84 -5.60 10.86
CA PHE A 390 -2.37 -5.76 12.24
C PHE A 390 -3.39 -5.17 13.23
N GLY A 391 -3.75 -5.95 14.24
CA GLY A 391 -4.78 -5.58 15.22
C GLY A 391 -6.18 -6.14 14.93
N ILE A 392 -6.43 -6.66 13.73
CA ILE A 392 -7.71 -7.30 13.39
C ILE A 392 -7.98 -8.46 14.35
N GLY A 393 -9.18 -8.50 14.93
CA GLY A 393 -9.55 -9.51 15.91
C GLY A 393 -8.72 -9.49 17.20
N GLY A 394 -7.99 -8.41 17.46
CA GLY A 394 -7.10 -8.25 18.61
C GLY A 394 -5.70 -8.84 18.42
N VAL A 395 -5.37 -9.33 17.23
CA VAL A 395 -4.06 -9.87 16.84
C VAL A 395 -3.71 -9.45 15.42
N ALA A 396 -4.24 -10.16 14.41
CA ALA A 396 -4.07 -9.90 12.99
C ALA A 396 -5.09 -10.70 12.15
N GLY A 397 -5.43 -10.21 10.97
CA GLY A 397 -6.33 -10.88 10.03
C GLY A 397 -5.98 -10.60 8.59
N HIS A 398 -6.51 -11.39 7.66
CA HIS A 398 -6.30 -11.21 6.24
C HIS A 398 -7.20 -10.11 5.68
N LEU A 399 -6.61 -9.15 4.96
CA LEU A 399 -7.35 -8.09 4.30
C LEU A 399 -8.15 -8.61 3.09
N HIS A 400 -9.38 -8.09 2.89
CA HIS A 400 -10.29 -8.44 1.78
C HIS A 400 -10.66 -9.94 1.68
N LYS A 401 -10.57 -10.67 2.78
CA LYS A 401 -10.90 -12.10 2.79
C LYS A 401 -12.32 -12.35 2.26
N TYR A 402 -12.46 -13.36 1.40
CA TYR A 402 -13.70 -13.75 0.71
C TYR A 402 -14.25 -12.75 -0.31
N PHE A 403 -13.53 -11.68 -0.65
CA PHE A 403 -13.89 -10.85 -1.81
C PHE A 403 -13.69 -11.65 -3.09
N PRO A 404 -14.52 -11.44 -4.14
CA PRO A 404 -14.26 -12.03 -5.45
C PRO A 404 -12.86 -11.67 -5.95
N ALA A 405 -12.15 -12.59 -6.60
CA ALA A 405 -10.81 -12.35 -7.16
C ALA A 405 -10.77 -11.14 -8.14
N THR A 406 -11.92 -10.89 -8.80
CA THR A 406 -12.13 -9.79 -9.76
C THR A 406 -12.55 -8.47 -9.11
N SER A 407 -12.71 -8.41 -7.79
CA SER A 407 -13.03 -7.18 -7.08
C SER A 407 -11.83 -6.25 -7.06
N ASP A 408 -12.09 -4.94 -7.15
CA ASP A 408 -11.05 -3.93 -6.95
C ASP A 408 -10.64 -3.78 -5.47
N GLY A 409 -11.50 -4.21 -4.55
CA GLY A 409 -11.33 -3.97 -3.13
C GLY A 409 -11.53 -2.49 -2.76
N TYR A 410 -11.23 -2.14 -1.51
CA TYR A 410 -11.30 -0.76 -1.06
C TYR A 410 -10.27 0.10 -1.80
N MET A 411 -10.71 1.13 -2.52
CA MET A 411 -9.86 2.06 -3.29
C MET A 411 -8.84 1.34 -4.18
N GLY A 412 -9.26 0.27 -4.88
CA GLY A 412 -8.41 -0.48 -5.81
C GLY A 412 -7.34 -1.37 -5.18
N ARG A 413 -7.33 -1.55 -3.85
CA ARG A 413 -6.24 -2.22 -3.11
C ARG A 413 -6.00 -3.69 -3.49
N LEU A 414 -6.90 -4.33 -4.21
CA LEU A 414 -6.69 -5.70 -4.71
C LEU A 414 -5.94 -5.75 -6.06
N ASN A 415 -5.65 -4.60 -6.67
CA ASN A 415 -5.09 -4.51 -8.02
C ASN A 415 -3.70 -3.88 -8.10
N TYR A 416 -3.19 -3.26 -7.03
CA TYR A 416 -1.88 -2.61 -7.04
C TYR A 416 -1.00 -3.03 -5.88
N VAL A 417 0.31 -2.83 -6.03
CA VAL A 417 1.31 -3.18 -5.00
C VAL A 417 1.23 -2.22 -3.83
N GLN A 418 1.31 -2.77 -2.61
CA GLN A 418 1.15 -2.02 -1.39
C GLN A 418 2.21 -2.37 -0.36
N ASP A 419 2.59 -1.38 0.44
CA ASP A 419 3.21 -1.64 1.72
C ASP A 419 2.16 -2.22 2.68
N VAL A 420 2.48 -3.30 3.37
CA VAL A 420 1.60 -3.98 4.32
C VAL A 420 2.28 -4.20 5.65
N TYR A 421 1.50 -4.44 6.71
CA TYR A 421 2.11 -4.76 8.01
C TYR A 421 2.77 -6.13 7.99
N GLY A 422 2.16 -7.09 7.32
CA GLY A 422 2.70 -8.42 7.13
C GLY A 422 2.00 -9.20 6.03
N ASP A 423 2.54 -10.36 5.74
CA ASP A 423 2.07 -11.32 4.76
C ASP A 423 2.03 -12.71 5.36
N THR A 424 1.27 -13.63 4.73
CA THR A 424 1.22 -15.01 5.18
C THR A 424 2.38 -15.84 4.63
N ALA A 425 2.95 -16.67 5.48
CA ALA A 425 3.99 -17.63 5.07
C ALA A 425 3.45 -18.79 4.22
N ALA A 426 2.17 -18.79 3.86
CA ALA A 426 1.68 -19.70 2.82
C ALA A 426 2.33 -19.45 1.45
N CYS A 427 2.74 -18.17 1.17
CA CYS A 427 3.62 -17.80 0.07
C CYS A 427 4.32 -16.46 0.41
N LEU A 428 5.54 -16.52 0.95
CA LEU A 428 6.29 -15.36 1.42
C LEU A 428 7.74 -15.45 0.99
N LEU A 429 8.19 -14.47 0.20
CA LEU A 429 9.57 -14.32 -0.25
C LEU A 429 10.33 -13.33 0.63
N ILE A 430 11.59 -13.64 0.95
CA ILE A 430 12.50 -12.76 1.67
C ILE A 430 13.95 -12.99 1.24
N ARG A 431 14.79 -11.97 1.31
CA ARG A 431 16.24 -12.19 1.21
C ARG A 431 16.74 -13.03 2.38
N ARG A 432 17.53 -14.09 2.08
CA ARG A 432 18.09 -14.98 3.11
C ARG A 432 18.91 -14.22 4.15
N ALA A 433 19.62 -13.17 3.75
CA ALA A 433 20.37 -12.32 4.68
C ALA A 433 19.45 -11.65 5.72
N VAL A 434 18.25 -11.14 5.31
CA VAL A 434 17.28 -10.53 6.22
C VAL A 434 16.64 -11.59 7.12
N TYR A 435 16.30 -12.76 6.57
CA TYR A 435 15.79 -13.89 7.35
C TYR A 435 16.73 -14.25 8.51
N ASN A 436 18.03 -14.34 8.22
CA ASN A 436 19.05 -14.66 9.22
C ASN A 436 19.33 -13.51 10.18
N GLU A 437 19.25 -12.26 9.74
CA GLU A 437 19.40 -11.08 10.58
C GLU A 437 18.33 -11.03 11.68
N VAL A 438 17.11 -11.40 11.35
CA VAL A 438 16.00 -11.45 12.34
C VAL A 438 15.89 -12.82 13.02
N HIS A 439 16.87 -13.72 12.85
CA HIS A 439 16.97 -15.05 13.46
C HIS A 439 15.85 -16.03 13.07
N GLY A 440 15.38 -15.96 11.82
CA GLY A 440 14.36 -16.86 11.29
C GLY A 440 12.99 -16.71 11.98
N LEU A 441 12.17 -17.74 11.86
CA LEU A 441 10.87 -17.81 12.53
C LEU A 441 11.03 -18.16 14.02
N ASP A 442 10.19 -17.60 14.89
CA ASP A 442 10.18 -17.93 16.31
C ASP A 442 9.44 -19.26 16.54
N GLU A 443 10.21 -20.30 16.92
CA GLU A 443 9.71 -21.67 17.10
C GLU A 443 8.69 -21.81 18.25
N SER A 444 8.54 -20.79 19.08
CA SER A 444 7.48 -20.76 20.08
C SER A 444 6.09 -20.56 19.48
N TYR A 445 6.00 -20.11 18.22
CA TYR A 445 4.79 -20.08 17.40
C TYR A 445 4.80 -21.27 16.45
N ALA A 446 4.19 -22.36 16.88
CA ALA A 446 4.23 -23.61 16.12
C ALA A 446 3.30 -23.60 14.90
N VAL A 447 2.20 -22.84 14.95
CA VAL A 447 1.14 -22.87 13.93
C VAL A 447 0.60 -21.50 13.58
N ALA A 448 0.03 -20.76 14.56
CA ALA A 448 -0.58 -19.47 14.31
C ALA A 448 0.39 -18.32 14.61
N PHE A 449 0.25 -17.22 13.85
CA PHE A 449 0.99 -15.96 14.04
C PHE A 449 2.52 -16.05 13.91
N ASN A 450 3.06 -17.17 13.46
CA ASN A 450 4.49 -17.30 13.18
C ASN A 450 4.94 -16.34 12.08
N ASP A 451 4.17 -16.23 11.01
CA ASP A 451 4.35 -15.32 9.89
C ASP A 451 4.14 -13.86 10.29
N VAL A 452 3.09 -13.57 11.06
CA VAL A 452 2.83 -12.21 11.54
C VAL A 452 3.93 -11.73 12.50
N ASP A 453 4.34 -12.56 13.48
CA ASP A 453 5.48 -12.25 14.37
C ASP A 453 6.76 -12.02 13.56
N PHE A 454 7.00 -12.85 12.55
CA PHE A 454 8.16 -12.72 11.67
C PHE A 454 8.14 -11.40 10.91
N CYS A 455 7.01 -11.06 10.26
CA CYS A 455 6.84 -9.80 9.55
C CYS A 455 6.99 -8.57 10.46
N VAL A 456 6.48 -8.64 11.71
CA VAL A 456 6.67 -7.56 12.71
C VAL A 456 8.15 -7.39 13.02
N ARG A 457 8.89 -8.49 13.29
CA ARG A 457 10.34 -8.41 13.57
C ARG A 457 11.14 -7.85 12.40
N VAL A 458 10.77 -8.20 11.17
CA VAL A 458 11.36 -7.65 9.94
C VAL A 458 11.12 -6.13 9.86
N ARG A 459 9.90 -5.66 10.18
CA ARG A 459 9.62 -4.21 10.24
C ARG A 459 10.40 -3.49 11.35
N GLU A 460 10.47 -4.08 12.54
CA GLU A 460 11.24 -3.52 13.67
C GLU A 460 12.76 -3.46 13.37
N ALA A 461 13.26 -4.31 12.48
CA ALA A 461 14.62 -4.23 11.94
C ALA A 461 14.79 -3.13 10.87
N GLY A 462 13.72 -2.38 10.53
CA GLY A 462 13.75 -1.22 9.62
C GLY A 462 13.39 -1.53 8.17
N TYR A 463 12.88 -2.71 7.88
CA TYR A 463 12.42 -3.09 6.55
C TYR A 463 10.93 -2.81 6.34
N THR A 464 10.51 -2.77 5.08
CA THR A 464 9.11 -2.65 4.66
C THR A 464 8.65 -3.99 4.09
N ASN A 465 7.47 -4.48 4.50
CA ASN A 465 6.85 -5.65 3.88
C ASN A 465 5.92 -5.19 2.74
N VAL A 466 5.87 -5.95 1.66
CA VAL A 466 5.20 -5.59 0.42
C VAL A 466 4.27 -6.72 -0.01
N PHE A 467 3.03 -6.39 -0.32
CA PHE A 467 2.08 -7.27 -0.99
C PHE A 467 2.05 -6.95 -2.49
N THR A 468 2.18 -7.99 -3.34
CA THR A 468 1.99 -7.85 -4.80
C THR A 468 0.78 -8.66 -5.28
N PRO A 469 -0.22 -8.04 -5.95
CA PRO A 469 -1.35 -8.77 -6.52
C PRO A 469 -1.01 -9.47 -7.84
N PHE A 470 0.19 -9.26 -8.37
CA PHE A 470 0.62 -9.79 -9.66
C PHE A 470 1.24 -11.19 -9.55
N ALA A 471 1.71 -11.60 -8.37
CA ALA A 471 2.01 -12.99 -8.04
C ALA A 471 0.75 -13.64 -7.47
N GLN A 472 0.18 -14.63 -8.17
CA GLN A 472 -1.07 -15.26 -7.78
C GLN A 472 -0.94 -16.79 -7.69
N LEU A 473 -1.48 -17.35 -6.61
CA LEU A 473 -1.57 -18.78 -6.38
C LEU A 473 -2.93 -19.14 -5.79
N TYR A 474 -3.43 -20.34 -6.08
CA TYR A 474 -4.45 -20.97 -5.24
C TYR A 474 -3.80 -21.51 -3.97
N HIS A 475 -4.53 -21.45 -2.86
CA HIS A 475 -4.15 -22.10 -1.60
C HIS A 475 -5.34 -22.88 -1.06
N TYR A 476 -5.21 -24.20 -1.05
CA TYR A 476 -6.28 -25.14 -0.74
C TYR A 476 -6.52 -25.35 0.76
N GLU A 477 -6.14 -24.43 1.58
CA GLU A 477 -6.10 -24.33 3.05
C GLU A 477 -6.77 -25.46 3.84
N SER A 478 -6.17 -25.88 4.93
CA SER A 478 -6.72 -26.84 5.91
C SER A 478 -6.89 -28.29 5.46
N LYS A 479 -6.43 -28.68 4.27
CA LYS A 479 -6.51 -30.08 3.83
C LYS A 479 -5.60 -31.00 4.66
N SER A 480 -4.40 -30.56 4.95
CA SER A 480 -3.40 -31.35 5.69
C SER A 480 -3.57 -31.27 7.20
N ARG A 481 -3.94 -30.10 7.73
CA ARG A 481 -3.99 -29.81 9.19
C ARG A 481 -5.38 -29.92 9.79
N GLY A 482 -6.44 -29.67 9.00
CA GLY A 482 -7.82 -29.53 9.46
C GLY A 482 -8.04 -28.25 10.28
N MET A 483 -9.29 -27.98 10.65
CA MET A 483 -9.68 -26.79 11.42
C MET A 483 -9.22 -26.85 12.89
N GLU A 484 -9.23 -25.68 13.59
CA GLU A 484 -9.02 -25.56 15.04
C GLU A 484 -10.26 -26.07 15.81
N ASP A 485 -10.65 -27.32 15.60
CA ASP A 485 -11.95 -27.89 15.97
C ASP A 485 -11.94 -28.74 17.25
N ASN A 486 -10.76 -28.95 17.86
CA ASN A 486 -10.66 -29.73 19.09
C ASN A 486 -10.03 -28.91 20.24
N PRO A 487 -10.27 -29.30 21.54
CA PRO A 487 -9.82 -28.56 22.69
C PRO A 487 -8.30 -28.34 22.79
N GLU A 488 -7.50 -29.27 22.29
CA GLU A 488 -6.03 -29.16 22.34
C GLU A 488 -5.53 -28.11 21.35
N LYS A 489 -6.06 -28.13 20.11
CA LYS A 489 -5.76 -27.12 19.09
C LYS A 489 -6.21 -25.73 19.55
N GLN A 490 -7.42 -25.60 20.10
CA GLN A 490 -7.95 -24.35 20.62
C GLN A 490 -7.09 -23.82 21.78
N LYS A 491 -6.63 -24.67 22.71
CA LYS A 491 -5.75 -24.28 23.81
C LYS A 491 -4.38 -23.81 23.29
N ARG A 492 -3.81 -24.48 22.28
CA ARG A 492 -2.57 -24.04 21.63
C ARG A 492 -2.77 -22.67 20.99
N PHE A 493 -3.83 -22.51 20.15
CA PHE A 493 -4.15 -21.25 19.49
C PHE A 493 -4.29 -20.09 20.48
N GLN A 494 -5.05 -20.29 21.57
CA GLN A 494 -5.16 -19.31 22.66
C GLN A 494 -3.80 -18.98 23.28
N GLY A 495 -2.94 -19.97 23.47
CA GLY A 495 -1.59 -19.76 23.99
C GLY A 495 -0.72 -18.92 23.04
N GLU A 496 -0.83 -19.12 21.72
CA GLU A 496 -0.15 -18.33 20.69
C GLU A 496 -0.69 -16.89 20.64
N VAL A 497 -2.03 -16.69 20.73
CA VAL A 497 -2.67 -15.37 20.84
C VAL A 497 -2.12 -14.58 22.04
N LEU A 498 -2.17 -15.20 23.24
CA LEU A 498 -1.69 -14.53 24.46
C LEU A 498 -0.21 -14.18 24.39
N ARG A 499 0.61 -15.04 23.80
CA ARG A 499 2.04 -14.77 23.60
C ARG A 499 2.24 -13.61 22.65
N PHE A 500 1.52 -13.56 21.54
CA PHE A 500 1.58 -12.47 20.58
C PHE A 500 1.18 -11.14 21.21
N GLN A 501 0.06 -11.11 21.91
CA GLN A 501 -0.41 -9.93 22.63
C GLN A 501 0.55 -9.46 23.73
N ALA A 502 1.15 -10.40 24.46
CA ALA A 502 2.16 -10.08 25.48
C ALA A 502 3.44 -9.48 24.87
N ARG A 503 3.85 -9.94 23.67
CA ARG A 503 5.04 -9.43 22.98
C ARG A 503 4.79 -8.10 22.28
N TRP A 504 3.66 -7.97 21.58
CA TRP A 504 3.39 -6.88 20.65
C TRP A 504 2.27 -5.93 21.13
N GLY A 505 1.87 -5.99 22.40
CA GLY A 505 0.75 -5.21 22.95
C GLY A 505 0.89 -3.70 22.72
N ASP A 506 2.09 -3.14 22.88
CA ASP A 506 2.35 -1.72 22.65
C ASP A 506 2.19 -1.33 21.17
N LEU A 507 2.57 -2.21 20.26
CA LEU A 507 2.37 -1.98 18.81
C LEU A 507 0.90 -2.13 18.44
N LEU A 508 0.22 -3.14 18.97
CA LEU A 508 -1.22 -3.32 18.78
C LEU A 508 -2.02 -2.09 19.25
N ALA A 509 -1.61 -1.49 20.35
CA ALA A 509 -2.23 -0.26 20.86
C ALA A 509 -1.99 0.96 19.97
N LYS A 510 -0.87 1.01 19.24
CA LYS A 510 -0.58 2.09 18.27
C LYS A 510 -1.41 1.97 16.99
N GLY A 511 -1.87 0.76 16.66
CA GLY A 511 -2.59 0.45 15.43
C GLY A 511 -1.68 0.15 14.24
N ASP A 512 -2.30 -0.12 13.10
CA ASP A 512 -1.65 -0.47 11.85
C ASP A 512 -1.49 0.76 10.95
N PRO A 513 -0.26 1.23 10.68
CA PRO A 513 -0.04 2.37 9.81
C PRO A 513 -0.40 2.09 8.33
N CYS A 514 -0.47 0.81 7.92
CA CYS A 514 -0.86 0.43 6.56
C CYS A 514 -2.38 0.47 6.34
N THR A 515 -3.15 0.66 7.42
CA THR A 515 -4.60 0.83 7.38
C THR A 515 -5.00 2.14 8.07
N ASN A 516 -6.23 2.60 7.83
CA ASN A 516 -6.71 3.83 8.47
C ASN A 516 -7.42 3.51 9.79
N PRO A 517 -7.22 4.29 10.88
CA PRO A 517 -7.86 4.05 12.18
C PRO A 517 -9.39 4.22 12.16
N ASN A 518 -9.98 4.73 11.09
CA ASN A 518 -11.44 4.85 10.93
C ASN A 518 -12.10 3.53 10.51
N PHE A 519 -11.32 2.51 10.11
CA PHE A 519 -11.87 1.18 9.83
C PHE A 519 -12.10 0.38 11.10
N ASP A 520 -13.11 -0.50 11.05
CA ASP A 520 -13.41 -1.42 12.16
C ASP A 520 -12.40 -2.58 12.18
N ILE A 521 -11.48 -2.55 13.13
CA ILE A 521 -10.46 -3.59 13.32
C ILE A 521 -11.02 -4.99 13.67
N ARG A 522 -12.32 -5.14 13.83
CA ARG A 522 -12.97 -6.45 13.98
C ARG A 522 -13.32 -7.09 12.65
N ARG A 523 -13.11 -6.36 11.55
CA ARG A 523 -13.53 -6.76 10.19
C ARG A 523 -12.37 -6.69 9.22
N GLU A 524 -12.38 -7.58 8.26
CA GLU A 524 -11.35 -7.74 7.22
C GLU A 524 -11.73 -7.04 5.90
N ASP A 525 -12.85 -6.28 5.89
CA ASP A 525 -13.53 -5.78 4.69
C ASP A 525 -13.49 -4.24 4.53
N PHE A 526 -12.68 -3.53 5.31
CA PHE A 526 -12.60 -2.07 5.32
C PHE A 526 -13.92 -1.36 5.66
N SER A 527 -14.83 -2.04 6.37
CA SER A 527 -16.02 -1.39 6.94
C SER A 527 -15.62 -0.33 7.96
N LEU A 528 -16.39 0.76 7.98
CA LEU A 528 -16.14 1.87 8.91
C LEU A 528 -16.52 1.50 10.35
N LYS A 529 -15.82 2.10 11.30
CA LYS A 529 -16.23 2.07 12.71
C LYS A 529 -17.59 2.74 12.86
N ILE A 530 -18.52 2.02 13.46
CA ILE A 530 -19.77 2.63 13.95
C ILE A 530 -19.45 3.16 15.35
N LEU A 531 -19.30 4.47 15.49
CA LEU A 531 -19.21 5.11 16.79
C LEU A 531 -20.60 5.11 17.44
N PRO A 532 -20.72 4.79 18.75
CA PRO A 532 -21.98 5.00 19.46
C PRO A 532 -22.36 6.47 19.33
N LEU A 533 -23.62 6.74 19.03
CA LEU A 533 -24.17 8.09 19.19
C LEU A 533 -24.12 8.42 20.69
N GLU A 534 -23.27 9.35 21.09
CA GLU A 534 -23.26 9.91 22.45
C GLU A 534 -24.50 10.79 22.70
#